data_29321e4f3d5a060d7cc870e3f7ee1abc
#
_entry.id   29321e4f3d5a060d7cc870e3f7ee1abc
#
_cell.length_a   1.000
_cell.length_b   1.000
_cell.length_c   1.000
_cell.angle_alpha   90.00
_cell.angle_beta   90.00
_cell.angle_gamma   90.00
#
_symmetry.space_group_name_H-M   'P 1'
#
loop_
_entity.id
_entity.type
_entity.pdbx_description
1 polymer ?
#
loop_
_entity_poly.entity_id
_entity_poly.type
_entity_poly.pdbx_seq_one_letter_code
_entity_poly.pdbx_strand_id
1 'polypeptide(L)'
;RWKIFIDAHSGDILEQYDEVKMATIEGHVSAPVKDEPYGATTDRGLPHVKVDVSGVGTTYTDENGYYSIDIGSTSRSVTVKLEGSYLNTNNANGSDASMMRTVSPGTTEDFNFAGLNSIAGERDTYYHANVIHDHAKSIHSGLTGSDYVMPAKVNIGSEDAYWPCNAYWDYTGINMFSAGGGCAATDQMADVVYHEYGHGLQQFIYDLSLIHI
;
A
#
# COMPACT_ATOMS: atom_id res chain seq x y z
N ARG A 1 1.50 -32.57 -11.84
CA ARG A 1 1.72 -33.81 -12.58
C ARG A 1 3.11 -34.34 -12.27
N TRP A 2 3.20 -35.55 -11.67
CA TRP A 2 4.49 -36.16 -11.35
C TRP A 2 5.12 -36.78 -12.60
N LYS A 3 6.40 -36.54 -12.82
CA LYS A 3 7.28 -37.34 -13.65
C LYS A 3 8.06 -38.28 -12.78
N ILE A 4 8.02 -39.55 -13.14
CA ILE A 4 8.71 -40.61 -12.42
C ILE A 4 9.56 -41.36 -13.45
N PHE A 5 10.85 -41.45 -13.20
CA PHE A 5 11.79 -42.26 -13.99
C PHE A 5 12.05 -43.53 -13.22
N ILE A 6 11.87 -44.69 -13.89
CA ILE A 6 12.00 -46.01 -13.28
C ILE A 6 13.10 -46.78 -14.01
N ASP A 7 13.96 -47.42 -13.25
CA ASP A 7 14.94 -48.34 -13.83
C ASP A 7 14.20 -49.55 -14.47
N ALA A 8 14.43 -49.77 -15.74
CA ALA A 8 13.75 -50.82 -16.50
C ALA A 8 14.15 -52.25 -16.11
N HIS A 9 15.26 -52.44 -15.36
CA HIS A 9 15.76 -53.72 -14.92
C HIS A 9 15.35 -54.06 -13.52
N SER A 10 15.46 -53.11 -12.59
CA SER A 10 15.18 -53.29 -11.18
C SER A 10 13.78 -52.88 -10.77
N GLY A 11 13.14 -51.99 -11.52
CA GLY A 11 11.88 -51.36 -11.15
C GLY A 11 12.00 -50.24 -10.12
N ASP A 12 13.22 -49.84 -9.76
CA ASP A 12 13.46 -48.78 -8.79
C ASP A 12 13.15 -47.41 -9.36
N ILE A 13 12.67 -46.51 -8.50
CA ILE A 13 12.46 -45.12 -8.85
C ILE A 13 13.84 -44.42 -8.86
N LEU A 14 14.32 -44.03 -10.05
CA LEU A 14 15.58 -43.33 -10.23
C LEU A 14 15.44 -41.83 -9.90
N GLU A 15 14.32 -41.25 -10.28
CA GLU A 15 14.05 -39.83 -10.09
C GLU A 15 12.53 -39.61 -10.08
N GLN A 16 12.06 -38.68 -9.27
CA GLN A 16 10.68 -38.19 -9.33
C GLN A 16 10.64 -36.69 -9.05
N TYR A 17 9.88 -35.96 -9.84
CA TYR A 17 9.61 -34.54 -9.60
C TYR A 17 8.22 -34.16 -10.10
N ASP A 18 7.67 -33.12 -9.45
CA ASP A 18 6.37 -32.59 -9.88
C ASP A 18 6.58 -31.58 -11.03
N GLU A 19 5.96 -31.87 -12.17
CA GLU A 19 5.93 -30.93 -13.32
C GLU A 19 4.91 -29.81 -13.16
N VAL A 20 4.44 -29.52 -11.97
CA VAL A 20 3.58 -28.36 -11.78
C VAL A 20 4.41 -27.15 -12.21
N LYS A 21 4.08 -26.58 -13.36
CA LYS A 21 4.64 -25.32 -13.78
C LYS A 21 4.13 -24.27 -12.80
N MET A 22 4.99 -23.86 -11.92
CA MET A 22 4.80 -22.67 -11.12
C MET A 22 4.76 -21.50 -12.11
N ALA A 23 3.63 -20.84 -12.22
CA ALA A 23 3.52 -19.66 -13.07
C ALA A 23 3.21 -18.46 -12.21
N THR A 24 4.14 -17.52 -12.22
CA THR A 24 3.99 -16.24 -11.54
C THR A 24 3.09 -15.30 -12.32
N ILE A 25 2.42 -14.42 -11.61
CA ILE A 25 2.00 -13.13 -12.13
C ILE A 25 2.93 -12.07 -11.53
N GLU A 26 3.18 -11.03 -12.30
CA GLU A 26 4.01 -9.90 -11.90
C GLU A 26 3.46 -8.61 -12.50
N GLY A 27 3.88 -7.48 -11.99
CA GLY A 27 3.47 -6.17 -12.49
C GLY A 27 3.78 -5.07 -11.52
N HIS A 28 3.23 -3.89 -11.77
CA HIS A 28 3.39 -2.73 -10.92
C HIS A 28 2.04 -2.24 -10.40
N VAL A 29 2.06 -1.74 -9.18
CA VAL A 29 0.98 -0.94 -8.61
C VAL A 29 1.45 0.51 -8.61
N SER A 30 0.72 1.39 -9.29
CA SER A 30 1.08 2.80 -9.44
C SER A 30 -0.11 3.73 -9.25
N ALA A 31 0.18 5.02 -9.09
CA ALA A 31 -0.83 6.06 -9.05
C ALA A 31 -0.27 7.40 -9.55
N PRO A 32 -1.10 8.28 -10.12
CA PRO A 32 -0.77 9.69 -10.29
C PRO A 32 -0.79 10.39 -8.93
N VAL A 33 0.39 10.80 -8.45
CA VAL A 33 0.63 11.40 -7.13
C VAL A 33 1.07 12.86 -7.29
N LYS A 34 0.67 13.70 -6.34
CA LYS A 34 1.11 15.09 -6.21
C LYS A 34 1.96 15.27 -4.96
N ASP A 35 2.85 16.24 -5.00
CA ASP A 35 3.59 16.70 -3.82
C ASP A 35 2.87 17.89 -3.15
N GLU A 36 2.04 18.62 -3.89
CA GLU A 36 1.26 19.77 -3.44
C GLU A 36 -0.10 19.85 -4.14
N PRO A 37 -1.14 20.46 -3.54
CA PRO A 37 -2.53 20.40 -3.99
C PRO A 37 -2.76 20.89 -5.41
N TYR A 38 -1.99 21.88 -5.84
CA TYR A 38 -2.10 22.51 -7.17
C TYR A 38 -0.95 22.09 -8.11
N GLY A 39 -0.07 21.20 -7.65
CA GLY A 39 1.05 20.68 -8.40
C GLY A 39 0.64 19.76 -9.54
N ALA A 40 1.58 19.49 -10.43
CA ALA A 40 1.43 18.47 -11.46
C ALA A 40 1.45 17.08 -10.84
N THR A 41 0.65 16.17 -11.39
CA THR A 41 0.73 14.75 -11.02
C THR A 41 1.91 14.08 -11.72
N THR A 42 2.57 13.19 -11.00
CA THR A 42 3.58 12.26 -11.54
C THR A 42 3.12 10.84 -11.25
N ASP A 43 3.13 9.97 -12.25
CA ASP A 43 2.83 8.56 -12.02
C ASP A 43 3.98 7.92 -11.24
N ARG A 44 3.67 7.34 -10.08
CA ARG A 44 4.65 6.78 -9.15
C ARG A 44 4.27 5.36 -8.78
N GLY A 45 5.26 4.47 -8.72
CA GLY A 45 5.09 3.16 -8.10
C GLY A 45 4.70 3.32 -6.63
N LEU A 46 3.73 2.54 -6.18
CA LEU A 46 3.25 2.58 -4.79
C LEU A 46 3.96 1.50 -3.97
N PRO A 47 4.77 1.89 -2.98
CA PRO A 47 5.49 0.93 -2.15
C PRO A 47 4.57 0.23 -1.16
N HIS A 48 4.95 -1.00 -0.79
CA HIS A 48 4.33 -1.78 0.29
C HIS A 48 2.85 -2.11 0.12
N VAL A 49 2.29 -1.92 -1.10
CA VAL A 49 0.87 -2.25 -1.38
C VAL A 49 0.65 -3.75 -1.26
N LYS A 50 -0.37 -4.13 -0.54
CA LYS A 50 -0.83 -5.51 -0.44
C LYS A 50 -1.54 -5.92 -1.73
N VAL A 51 -1.05 -6.98 -2.34
CA VAL A 51 -1.65 -7.64 -3.50
C VAL A 51 -2.23 -8.98 -3.04
N ASP A 52 -3.55 -9.05 -2.96
CA ASP A 52 -4.26 -10.25 -2.47
C ASP A 52 -4.72 -11.12 -3.63
N VAL A 53 -4.30 -12.39 -3.64
CA VAL A 53 -4.61 -13.36 -4.69
C VAL A 53 -5.50 -14.46 -4.12
N SER A 54 -6.73 -14.50 -4.56
CA SER A 54 -7.75 -15.42 -4.05
C SER A 54 -7.32 -16.88 -4.17
N GLY A 55 -7.31 -17.57 -3.03
CA GLY A 55 -6.95 -18.99 -2.91
C GLY A 55 -5.45 -19.29 -3.06
N VAL A 56 -4.61 -18.26 -3.00
CA VAL A 56 -3.14 -18.37 -3.02
C VAL A 56 -2.54 -17.73 -1.77
N GLY A 57 -2.83 -16.46 -1.53
CA GLY A 57 -2.28 -15.67 -0.44
C GLY A 57 -2.00 -14.24 -0.87
N THR A 58 -1.09 -13.58 -0.18
CA THR A 58 -0.75 -12.18 -0.41
C THR A 58 0.74 -12.00 -0.70
N THR A 59 1.05 -10.99 -1.51
CA THR A 59 2.39 -10.42 -1.65
C THR A 59 2.30 -8.91 -1.44
N TYR A 60 3.44 -8.24 -1.37
CA TYR A 60 3.53 -6.79 -1.23
C TYR A 60 4.42 -6.23 -2.32
N THR A 61 4.14 -5.01 -2.73
CA THR A 61 5.01 -4.30 -3.68
C THR A 61 6.33 -3.88 -3.00
N ASP A 62 7.38 -3.83 -3.78
CA ASP A 62 8.65 -3.23 -3.39
C ASP A 62 8.58 -1.68 -3.39
N GLU A 63 9.72 -1.02 -3.15
CA GLU A 63 9.85 0.45 -3.14
C GLU A 63 9.47 1.13 -4.46
N ASN A 64 9.50 0.39 -5.58
CA ASN A 64 9.15 0.86 -6.92
C ASN A 64 7.73 0.48 -7.35
N GLY A 65 6.97 -0.17 -6.46
CA GLY A 65 5.62 -0.65 -6.74
C GLY A 65 5.58 -1.98 -7.49
N TYR A 66 6.70 -2.69 -7.67
CA TYR A 66 6.73 -4.00 -8.33
C TYR A 66 6.28 -5.11 -7.39
N TYR A 67 5.50 -6.05 -7.91
CA TYR A 67 5.12 -7.27 -7.21
C TYR A 67 5.30 -8.50 -8.08
N SER A 68 5.49 -9.66 -7.44
CA SER A 68 5.48 -10.97 -8.07
C SER A 68 4.95 -12.00 -7.10
N ILE A 69 4.13 -12.93 -7.59
CA ILE A 69 3.59 -14.04 -6.79
C ILE A 69 3.28 -15.25 -7.69
N ASP A 70 3.61 -16.44 -7.21
CA ASP A 70 3.25 -17.68 -7.89
C ASP A 70 1.77 -18.01 -7.64
N ILE A 71 1.02 -18.18 -8.71
CA ILE A 71 -0.42 -18.50 -8.68
C ILE A 71 -0.76 -19.92 -9.16
N GLY A 72 0.28 -20.70 -9.49
CA GLY A 72 0.11 -22.04 -10.08
C GLY A 72 -0.38 -21.98 -11.53
N SER A 73 -1.23 -22.92 -11.92
CA SER A 73 -1.64 -23.14 -13.32
C SER A 73 -3.03 -22.61 -13.67
N THR A 74 -3.71 -21.94 -12.75
CA THR A 74 -5.10 -21.48 -12.95
C THR A 74 -5.22 -19.97 -12.74
N SER A 75 -6.09 -19.33 -13.53
CA SER A 75 -6.40 -17.91 -13.35
C SER A 75 -6.97 -17.62 -11.98
N ARG A 76 -6.61 -16.49 -11.39
CA ARG A 76 -6.99 -16.05 -10.05
C ARG A 76 -7.58 -14.66 -10.06
N SER A 77 -8.47 -14.40 -9.11
CA SER A 77 -8.88 -13.02 -8.80
C SER A 77 -7.81 -12.36 -7.95
N VAL A 78 -7.32 -11.20 -8.41
CA VAL A 78 -6.34 -10.36 -7.71
C VAL A 78 -7.05 -9.10 -7.27
N THR A 79 -6.94 -8.77 -5.99
CA THR A 79 -7.48 -7.54 -5.39
C THR A 79 -6.34 -6.69 -4.86
N VAL A 80 -6.37 -5.41 -5.20
CA VAL A 80 -5.41 -4.39 -4.75
C VAL A 80 -6.18 -3.22 -4.17
N LYS A 81 -5.74 -2.75 -3.00
CA LYS A 81 -6.29 -1.57 -2.31
C LYS A 81 -5.15 -0.64 -1.92
N LEU A 82 -5.45 0.61 -1.59
CA LEU A 82 -4.48 1.50 -0.95
C LEU A 82 -4.32 1.13 0.54
N GLU A 83 -3.97 -0.13 0.74
CA GLU A 83 -3.67 -0.81 2.00
C GLU A 83 -2.37 -1.60 1.82
N GLY A 84 -1.50 -1.60 2.81
CA GLY A 84 -0.22 -2.28 2.71
C GLY A 84 0.38 -2.66 4.05
N SER A 85 1.70 -2.82 4.07
CA SER A 85 2.42 -3.25 5.28
C SER A 85 2.37 -2.20 6.40
N TYR A 86 2.32 -0.91 6.04
CA TYR A 86 2.49 0.18 6.98
C TYR A 86 1.38 1.22 6.97
N LEU A 87 0.45 1.14 6.02
CA LEU A 87 -0.64 2.10 5.91
C LEU A 87 -1.91 1.45 5.39
N ASN A 88 -3.06 1.94 5.85
CA ASN A 88 -4.38 1.69 5.27
C ASN A 88 -5.12 3.02 5.12
N THR A 89 -5.35 3.45 3.88
CA THR A 89 -6.15 4.66 3.63
C THR A 89 -7.64 4.36 3.65
N ASN A 90 -8.39 5.21 4.37
CA ASN A 90 -9.83 5.10 4.51
C ASN A 90 -10.47 6.42 4.05
N ASN A 91 -11.33 6.37 3.05
CA ASN A 91 -12.04 7.52 2.52
C ASN A 91 -13.27 7.86 3.36
N ALA A 92 -13.19 8.89 4.18
CA ALA A 92 -14.25 9.28 5.11
C ALA A 92 -15.59 9.59 4.44
N ASN A 93 -15.56 10.15 3.22
CA ASN A 93 -16.74 10.60 2.48
C ASN A 93 -16.91 9.87 1.15
N GLY A 94 -16.50 8.60 1.08
CA GLY A 94 -16.63 7.78 -0.13
C GLY A 94 -16.28 6.32 0.11
N SER A 95 -16.17 5.57 -0.96
CA SER A 95 -15.65 4.20 -0.91
C SER A 95 -14.14 4.23 -0.99
N ASP A 96 -13.49 3.34 -0.26
CA ASP A 96 -12.04 3.16 -0.32
C ASP A 96 -11.59 2.69 -1.69
N ALA A 97 -10.41 3.15 -2.09
CA ALA A 97 -9.79 2.79 -3.35
C ALA A 97 -9.57 1.27 -3.46
N SER A 98 -10.11 0.66 -4.49
CA SER A 98 -10.02 -0.79 -4.71
C SER A 98 -10.06 -1.13 -6.19
N MET A 99 -9.23 -2.08 -6.59
CA MET A 99 -9.28 -2.70 -7.92
C MET A 99 -9.28 -4.21 -7.80
N MET A 100 -10.07 -4.87 -8.67
CA MET A 100 -10.10 -6.33 -8.77
C MET A 100 -10.03 -6.74 -10.24
N ARG A 101 -9.17 -7.72 -10.55
CA ARG A 101 -9.04 -8.32 -11.88
C ARG A 101 -8.82 -9.81 -11.82
N THR A 102 -9.28 -10.52 -12.85
CA THR A 102 -8.93 -11.94 -13.05
C THR A 102 -7.67 -11.99 -13.90
N VAL A 103 -6.62 -12.60 -13.37
CA VAL A 103 -5.30 -12.65 -13.98
C VAL A 103 -4.93 -14.09 -14.32
N SER A 104 -4.33 -14.31 -15.48
CA SER A 104 -3.90 -15.62 -15.95
C SER A 104 -2.45 -15.90 -15.56
N PRO A 105 -2.09 -17.18 -15.35
CA PRO A 105 -0.72 -17.56 -15.03
C PRO A 105 0.29 -17.11 -16.10
N GLY A 106 1.42 -16.58 -15.67
CA GLY A 106 2.52 -16.17 -16.56
C GLY A 106 2.27 -14.84 -17.27
N THR A 107 1.33 -14.02 -16.80
CA THR A 107 1.08 -12.69 -17.38
C THR A 107 1.62 -11.57 -16.48
N THR A 108 1.92 -10.43 -17.11
CA THR A 108 2.13 -9.16 -16.40
C THR A 108 0.79 -8.44 -16.26
N GLU A 109 0.48 -7.95 -15.06
CA GLU A 109 -0.73 -7.19 -14.79
C GLU A 109 -0.41 -5.96 -13.94
N ASP A 110 -0.57 -4.77 -14.52
CA ASP A 110 -0.34 -3.51 -13.83
C ASP A 110 -1.66 -2.94 -13.27
N PHE A 111 -1.61 -2.46 -12.03
CA PHE A 111 -2.72 -1.79 -11.36
C PHE A 111 -2.40 -0.31 -11.19
N ASN A 112 -3.12 0.56 -11.89
CA ASN A 112 -2.95 2.00 -11.77
C ASN A 112 -4.18 2.63 -11.10
N PHE A 113 -4.01 3.25 -9.94
CA PHE A 113 -5.04 3.95 -9.20
C PHE A 113 -5.29 5.35 -9.77
N ALA A 114 -5.80 5.41 -11.00
CA ALA A 114 -6.18 6.65 -11.65
C ALA A 114 -7.71 6.78 -11.79
N GLY A 115 -8.20 8.01 -11.92
CA GLY A 115 -9.60 8.26 -12.24
C GLY A 115 -10.58 7.84 -11.14
N LEU A 116 -11.65 7.10 -11.52
CA LEU A 116 -12.78 6.78 -10.65
C LEU A 116 -12.49 5.70 -9.59
N ASN A 117 -11.34 5.05 -9.65
CA ASN A 117 -10.99 3.97 -8.71
C ASN A 117 -10.40 4.49 -7.40
N SER A 118 -10.11 5.78 -7.31
CA SER A 118 -9.51 6.42 -6.15
C SER A 118 -9.63 7.94 -6.25
N ILE A 119 -9.54 8.63 -5.14
CA ILE A 119 -9.39 10.09 -5.09
C ILE A 119 -7.93 10.48 -4.91
N ALA A 120 -7.60 11.75 -5.21
CA ALA A 120 -6.23 12.26 -5.06
C ALA A 120 -5.73 12.12 -3.62
N GLY A 121 -6.55 12.49 -2.63
CA GLY A 121 -6.19 12.40 -1.22
C GLY A 121 -5.80 11.01 -0.76
N GLU A 122 -6.47 9.95 -1.25
CA GLU A 122 -6.07 8.56 -0.93
C GLU A 122 -4.69 8.23 -1.49
N ARG A 123 -4.43 8.58 -2.75
CA ARG A 123 -3.17 8.27 -3.44
C ARG A 123 -2.00 9.03 -2.85
N ASP A 124 -2.17 10.33 -2.69
CA ASP A 124 -1.14 11.24 -2.20
C ASP A 124 -0.78 10.90 -0.74
N THR A 125 -1.78 10.73 0.13
CA THR A 125 -1.55 10.31 1.51
C THR A 125 -0.89 8.94 1.58
N TYR A 126 -1.36 7.94 0.79
CA TYR A 126 -0.76 6.60 0.79
C TYR A 126 0.72 6.65 0.41
N TYR A 127 1.04 7.32 -0.69
CA TYR A 127 2.41 7.40 -1.19
C TYR A 127 3.32 8.12 -0.19
N HIS A 128 2.95 9.34 0.24
CA HIS A 128 3.80 10.14 1.11
C HIS A 128 3.99 9.56 2.50
N ALA A 129 2.96 8.93 3.08
CA ALA A 129 3.11 8.26 4.37
C ALA A 129 4.08 7.06 4.31
N ASN A 130 4.10 6.30 3.21
CA ASN A 130 5.10 5.24 3.02
C ASN A 130 6.50 5.80 2.76
N VAL A 131 6.61 6.90 2.01
CA VAL A 131 7.90 7.59 1.79
C VAL A 131 8.52 8.05 3.11
N ILE A 132 7.75 8.70 3.99
CA ILE A 132 8.29 9.16 5.28
C ILE A 132 8.59 7.99 6.23
N HIS A 133 7.80 6.90 6.19
CA HIS A 133 8.10 5.67 6.90
C HIS A 133 9.49 5.14 6.49
N ASP A 134 9.70 4.92 5.20
CA ASP A 134 10.95 4.36 4.68
C ASP A 134 12.14 5.28 4.94
N HIS A 135 11.92 6.60 4.85
CA HIS A 135 12.93 7.58 5.21
C HIS A 135 13.33 7.46 6.69
N ALA A 136 12.38 7.38 7.60
CA ALA A 136 12.64 7.19 9.02
C ALA A 136 13.39 5.87 9.29
N LYS A 137 13.02 4.79 8.63
CA LYS A 137 13.71 3.48 8.70
C LYS A 137 15.13 3.55 8.13
N SER A 138 15.37 4.35 7.11
CA SER A 138 16.73 4.55 6.55
C SER A 138 17.67 5.27 7.53
N ILE A 139 17.14 6.17 8.37
CA ILE A 139 17.89 6.87 9.41
C ILE A 139 18.10 5.95 10.63
N HIS A 140 17.06 5.24 11.04
CA HIS A 140 17.09 4.38 12.22
C HIS A 140 16.31 3.09 12.00
N SER A 141 16.99 2.06 11.50
CA SER A 141 16.37 0.75 11.17
C SER A 141 15.73 0.05 12.36
N GLY A 142 16.15 0.35 13.58
CA GLY A 142 15.59 -0.17 14.82
C GLY A 142 14.27 0.48 15.25
N LEU A 143 13.78 1.47 14.53
CA LEU A 143 12.49 2.12 14.82
C LEU A 143 11.34 1.19 14.42
N THR A 144 10.87 0.37 15.35
CA THR A 144 9.81 -0.63 15.12
C THR A 144 8.42 -0.15 15.53
N GLY A 145 8.32 0.95 16.24
CA GLY A 145 7.02 1.48 16.70
C GLY A 145 6.10 1.92 15.56
N SER A 146 6.66 2.24 14.38
CA SER A 146 5.90 2.56 13.17
C SER A 146 5.63 1.35 12.26
N ASP A 147 6.14 0.16 12.59
CA ASP A 147 6.00 -1.06 11.78
C ASP A 147 4.63 -1.73 12.02
N TYR A 148 3.55 -1.02 11.77
CA TYR A 148 2.18 -1.52 11.83
C TYR A 148 1.34 -0.89 10.72
N VAL A 149 0.19 -1.46 10.42
CA VAL A 149 -0.75 -0.90 9.43
C VAL A 149 -1.46 0.30 10.05
N MET A 150 -0.84 1.48 9.89
CA MET A 150 -1.36 2.74 10.41
C MET A 150 -2.62 3.15 9.65
N PRO A 151 -3.75 3.45 10.31
CA PRO A 151 -4.90 4.04 9.65
C PRO A 151 -4.61 5.47 9.19
N ALA A 152 -4.95 5.77 7.95
CA ALA A 152 -4.92 7.11 7.39
C ALA A 152 -6.32 7.48 6.90
N LYS A 153 -7.04 8.28 7.67
CA LYS A 153 -8.36 8.75 7.29
C LYS A 153 -8.22 10.00 6.43
N VAL A 154 -8.75 9.95 5.21
CA VAL A 154 -8.65 11.03 4.21
C VAL A 154 -10.03 11.54 3.79
N ASN A 155 -10.07 12.65 3.05
CA ASN A 155 -11.30 13.25 2.58
C ASN A 155 -12.29 13.55 3.71
N ILE A 156 -11.78 13.90 4.89
CA ILE A 156 -12.60 14.31 6.02
C ILE A 156 -13.18 15.69 5.72
N GLY A 157 -14.48 15.86 5.91
CA GLY A 157 -15.22 17.10 5.64
C GLY A 157 -15.82 17.72 6.89
N SER A 158 -16.90 18.46 6.70
CA SER A 158 -17.58 19.23 7.76
C SER A 158 -18.24 18.40 8.86
N GLU A 159 -18.21 17.09 8.74
CA GLU A 159 -18.62 16.15 9.78
C GLU A 159 -17.63 16.11 10.97
N ASP A 160 -16.39 16.54 10.74
CA ASP A 160 -15.37 16.65 11.77
C ASP A 160 -15.32 18.07 12.35
N ALA A 161 -15.28 18.17 13.69
CA ALA A 161 -15.29 19.46 14.40
C ALA A 161 -14.01 20.30 14.16
N TYR A 162 -12.93 19.68 13.71
CA TYR A 162 -11.66 20.35 13.43
C TYR A 162 -11.53 20.80 11.97
N TRP A 163 -12.47 20.41 11.08
CA TRP A 163 -12.52 20.90 9.72
C TRP A 163 -12.96 22.38 9.69
N PRO A 164 -12.49 23.23 8.79
CA PRO A 164 -11.49 22.99 7.72
C PRO A 164 -10.07 23.44 8.12
N CYS A 165 -9.15 23.38 7.14
CA CYS A 165 -7.79 23.97 7.25
C CYS A 165 -6.92 23.30 8.32
N ASN A 166 -7.09 22.02 8.54
CA ASN A 166 -6.38 21.26 9.56
C ASN A 166 -6.00 19.86 9.06
N ALA A 167 -5.21 19.17 9.84
CA ALA A 167 -4.95 17.74 9.87
C ALA A 167 -4.56 17.40 11.29
N TYR A 168 -4.57 16.13 11.69
CA TYR A 168 -4.10 15.77 13.03
C TYR A 168 -3.71 14.30 13.16
N TRP A 169 -2.76 14.06 14.04
CA TRP A 169 -2.44 12.76 14.59
C TRP A 169 -3.36 12.46 15.79
N ASP A 170 -4.00 11.28 15.83
CA ASP A 170 -4.94 10.89 16.88
C ASP A 170 -4.40 9.82 17.85
N TYR A 171 -3.07 9.69 17.93
CA TYR A 171 -2.34 8.65 18.69
C TYR A 171 -2.37 7.25 18.06
N THR A 172 -3.08 7.05 16.97
CA THR A 172 -3.18 5.77 16.25
C THR A 172 -2.92 5.91 14.76
N GLY A 173 -3.25 7.05 14.18
CA GLY A 173 -3.15 7.31 12.75
C GLY A 173 -3.27 8.78 12.40
N ILE A 174 -3.20 9.06 11.12
CA ILE A 174 -3.28 10.41 10.56
C ILE A 174 -4.69 10.71 10.03
N ASN A 175 -5.17 11.92 10.27
CA ASN A 175 -6.48 12.39 9.86
C ASN A 175 -6.32 13.62 8.98
N MET A 176 -6.70 13.49 7.70
CA MET A 176 -6.41 14.45 6.63
C MET A 176 -7.71 14.99 6.02
N PHE A 177 -7.78 16.27 5.79
CA PHE A 177 -9.01 16.96 5.44
C PHE A 177 -9.12 17.28 3.96
N SER A 178 -10.35 17.19 3.47
CA SER A 178 -10.75 17.72 2.16
C SER A 178 -10.66 19.25 2.12
N ALA A 179 -10.61 19.81 0.91
CA ALA A 179 -10.62 21.26 0.72
C ALA A 179 -11.89 21.91 1.30
N GLY A 180 -11.72 23.06 1.93
CA GLY A 180 -12.84 23.83 2.48
C GLY A 180 -12.38 25.06 3.22
N GLY A 181 -13.31 25.98 3.56
CA GLY A 181 -13.02 27.18 4.32
C GLY A 181 -11.96 28.11 3.70
N GLY A 182 -11.70 27.98 2.41
CA GLY A 182 -10.62 28.72 1.72
C GLY A 182 -9.27 28.01 1.72
N CYS A 183 -9.15 26.85 2.36
CA CYS A 183 -7.94 26.01 2.35
C CYS A 183 -7.99 24.90 1.30
N ALA A 184 -6.83 24.56 0.77
CA ALA A 184 -6.66 23.40 -0.05
C ALA A 184 -6.78 22.09 0.80
N ALA A 185 -6.97 20.98 0.14
CA ALA A 185 -7.07 19.67 0.77
C ALA A 185 -5.72 19.26 1.38
N THR A 186 -5.68 19.00 2.69
CA THR A 186 -4.45 18.62 3.39
C THR A 186 -4.02 17.20 3.05
N ASP A 187 -4.95 16.34 2.65
CA ASP A 187 -4.69 14.99 2.15
C ASP A 187 -3.96 14.95 0.79
N GLN A 188 -3.70 16.13 0.17
CA GLN A 188 -2.92 16.29 -1.06
C GLN A 188 -1.64 17.11 -0.83
N MET A 189 -1.21 17.28 0.42
CA MET A 189 -0.03 18.04 0.81
C MET A 189 1.01 17.11 1.43
N ALA A 190 2.10 16.86 0.71
CA ALA A 190 3.17 15.99 1.17
C ALA A 190 3.74 16.42 2.54
N ASP A 191 4.00 17.72 2.70
CA ASP A 191 4.53 18.31 3.93
C ASP A 191 3.60 18.14 5.13
N VAL A 192 2.27 18.25 4.92
CA VAL A 192 1.28 18.01 5.99
C VAL A 192 1.23 16.53 6.34
N VAL A 193 1.25 15.61 5.35
CA VAL A 193 1.34 14.17 5.60
C VAL A 193 2.59 13.84 6.42
N TYR A 194 3.74 14.43 6.07
CA TYR A 194 4.99 14.23 6.81
C TYR A 194 4.93 14.80 8.23
N HIS A 195 4.25 15.94 8.42
CA HIS A 195 4.06 16.56 9.73
C HIS A 195 3.24 15.65 10.66
N GLU A 196 2.08 15.19 10.21
CA GLU A 196 1.21 14.34 11.02
C GLU A 196 1.85 12.97 11.30
N TYR A 197 2.51 12.39 10.30
CA TYR A 197 3.28 11.16 10.50
C TYR A 197 4.43 11.38 11.50
N GLY A 198 5.05 12.54 11.46
CA GLY A 198 6.11 12.97 12.39
C GLY A 198 5.65 12.98 13.86
N HIS A 199 4.41 13.34 14.15
CA HIS A 199 3.84 13.22 15.51
C HIS A 199 3.81 11.75 15.97
N GLY A 200 3.44 10.82 15.08
CA GLY A 200 3.52 9.39 15.36
C GLY A 200 4.95 8.92 15.62
N LEU A 201 5.91 9.31 14.77
CA LEU A 201 7.33 8.98 14.99
C LEU A 201 7.83 9.51 16.33
N GLN A 202 7.47 10.74 16.69
CA GLN A 202 7.84 11.34 17.97
C GLN A 202 7.29 10.53 19.15
N GLN A 203 6.03 10.09 19.06
CA GLN A 203 5.42 9.23 20.06
C GLN A 203 6.18 7.90 20.22
N PHE A 204 6.56 7.26 19.11
CA PHE A 204 7.26 5.97 19.12
C PHE A 204 8.70 6.05 19.60
N ILE A 205 9.41 7.17 19.29
CA ILE A 205 10.82 7.34 19.67
C ILE A 205 10.96 7.67 21.16
N TYR A 206 10.06 8.50 21.68
CA TYR A 206 10.25 9.05 23.03
C TYR A 206 9.38 8.39 24.09
N ASP A 207 8.48 7.46 23.70
CA ASP A 207 7.46 6.91 24.62
C ASP A 207 6.79 8.05 25.42
N LEU A 208 6.59 9.16 24.72
CA LEU A 208 6.09 10.40 25.31
C LEU A 208 4.62 10.21 25.67
N SER A 209 4.42 9.70 26.89
CA SER A 209 3.29 10.17 27.64
C SER A 209 3.38 11.69 27.70
N LEU A 210 2.61 12.38 26.89
CA LEU A 210 2.08 13.75 27.03
C LEU A 210 2.82 14.72 27.99
N ILE A 211 4.13 14.69 28.10
CA ILE A 211 4.85 15.62 28.96
C ILE A 211 5.85 16.39 28.11
N HIS A 212 5.39 17.56 27.77
CA HIS A 212 6.18 18.74 27.49
C HIS A 212 6.86 18.88 26.14
N ILE A 213 6.21 19.64 25.33
CA ILE A 213 6.81 20.94 25.03
C ILE A 213 5.78 22.04 25.19
#